data_42de014fc1e1af9e13f699544052663f
#
_entry.id   42de014fc1e1af9e13f699544052663f
#
_cell.length_a   1.000
_cell.length_b   1.000
_cell.length_c   1.000
_cell.angle_alpha   90.00
_cell.angle_beta   90.00
_cell.angle_gamma   90.00
#
_symmetry.space_group_name_H-M   'P 1'
#
loop_
_entity.id
_entity.type
_entity.pdbx_description
1 polymer ?
#
loop_
_entity_poly.entity_id
_entity_poly.type
_entity_poly.pdbx_seq_one_letter_code
_entity_poly.pdbx_strand_id
1 'polypeptide(L)'
;MARDWSDVFLLDRPSAPAAVAAEPDPEPETRRRGMFSRLRENLGKTRAALAAEVQATLFDTLDDETWERLEEALIMADVGARTTADVVERLEQEATSGEVEGGEALQHRLIDLLAERAEVGDGRIDLRHAPTVIMVAGVNGTGKTTTIGKLAWHLGREQGLKVVLGAADTFRAAAVEQLAEWAKRAEAEIVTGPDGSDPGSVAFEAIRR
;
A
#
# COMPACT_ATOMS: atom_id res chain seq x y z
N MET A 1 15.17 10.02 3.37
CA MET A 1 14.35 11.11 3.91
C MET A 1 13.07 10.50 4.45
N ALA A 2 12.71 10.71 5.71
CA ALA A 2 11.38 10.36 6.20
C ALA A 2 10.39 11.27 5.45
N ARG A 3 9.39 10.71 4.76
CA ARG A 3 8.30 11.50 4.19
C ARG A 3 7.55 12.16 5.33
N ASP A 4 7.32 13.46 5.24
CA ASP A 4 6.41 14.14 6.13
C ASP A 4 5.00 13.59 5.89
N TRP A 5 4.32 13.19 6.97
CA TRP A 5 2.96 12.66 6.87
C TRP A 5 1.97 13.71 6.34
N SER A 6 2.28 14.99 6.51
CA SER A 6 1.49 16.09 5.94
C SER A 6 1.43 16.06 4.41
N ASP A 7 2.44 15.44 3.75
CA ASP A 7 2.47 15.26 2.30
C ASP A 7 1.58 14.09 1.83
N VAL A 8 1.10 13.26 2.75
CA VAL A 8 0.29 12.07 2.45
C VAL A 8 -1.21 12.37 2.46
N PHE A 9 -1.63 13.47 3.12
CA PHE A 9 -3.03 13.81 3.30
C PHE A 9 -3.42 15.12 2.63
N LEU A 10 -4.59 15.14 1.98
CA LEU A 10 -5.26 16.36 1.53
C LEU A 10 -6.19 16.85 2.64
N LEU A 11 -5.91 18.04 3.18
CA LEU A 11 -6.69 18.70 4.22
C LEU A 11 -7.16 20.07 3.72
N ASP A 12 -8.36 20.49 4.11
CA ASP A 12 -8.88 21.84 3.81
C ASP A 12 -8.22 22.95 4.65
N ARG A 13 -7.40 22.59 5.61
CA ARG A 13 -6.70 23.54 6.50
C ARG A 13 -5.20 23.33 6.39
N PRO A 14 -4.39 24.41 6.38
CA PRO A 14 -2.96 24.27 6.61
C PRO A 14 -2.78 23.61 7.98
N SER A 15 -1.97 22.54 8.04
CA SER A 15 -1.65 21.85 9.28
C SER A 15 -1.23 22.88 10.33
N ALA A 16 -1.93 22.90 11.47
CA ALA A 16 -1.44 23.68 12.61
C ALA A 16 -0.06 23.13 12.99
N PRO A 17 0.93 23.99 13.32
CA PRO A 17 2.22 23.51 13.78
C PRO A 17 1.99 22.64 15.01
N ALA A 18 2.35 21.37 14.90
CA ALA A 18 2.19 20.39 15.95
C ALA A 18 2.83 20.91 17.25
N ALA A 19 2.04 21.06 18.28
CA ALA A 19 2.59 21.02 19.63
C ALA A 19 3.26 19.65 19.78
N VAL A 20 4.58 19.62 19.96
CA VAL A 20 5.38 18.40 20.08
C VAL A 20 4.84 17.58 21.26
N ALA A 21 3.83 16.75 21.00
CA ALA A 21 3.40 15.73 21.94
C ALA A 21 4.44 14.60 21.87
N ALA A 22 4.90 14.14 23.03
CA ALA A 22 5.87 13.05 23.14
C ALA A 22 5.40 11.86 22.26
N GLU A 23 6.26 11.45 21.35
CA GLU A 23 6.03 10.24 20.53
C GLU A 23 5.70 9.06 21.45
N PRO A 24 4.73 8.20 21.08
CA PRO A 24 4.54 6.94 21.77
C PRO A 24 5.86 6.17 21.68
N ASP A 25 6.30 5.62 22.80
CA ASP A 25 7.56 4.90 22.99
C ASP A 25 7.98 4.16 21.69
N PRO A 26 9.11 4.49 21.09
CA PRO A 26 9.53 3.88 19.85
C PRO A 26 9.73 2.38 20.11
N GLU A 27 8.99 1.53 19.39
CA GLU A 27 9.38 0.11 19.31
C GLU A 27 10.86 0.04 18.94
N PRO A 28 11.66 -0.82 19.59
CA PRO A 28 13.10 -0.84 19.41
C PRO A 28 13.45 -0.89 17.92
N GLU A 29 14.24 0.05 17.44
CA GLU A 29 14.65 0.24 16.04
C GLU A 29 15.18 -1.05 15.37
N THR A 30 15.67 -1.98 16.18
CA THR A 30 16.12 -3.30 15.75
C THR A 30 15.02 -4.16 15.14
N ARG A 31 13.75 -4.04 15.60
CA ARG A 31 12.60 -4.75 14.99
C ARG A 31 12.16 -4.14 13.67
N ARG A 32 12.22 -2.81 13.54
CA ARG A 32 11.88 -2.12 12.28
C ARG A 32 12.87 -2.45 11.16
N ARG A 33 14.18 -2.39 11.44
CA ARG A 33 15.22 -2.74 10.45
C ARG A 33 15.10 -4.19 9.98
N GLY A 34 14.82 -5.13 10.89
CA GLY A 34 14.69 -6.56 10.55
C GLY A 34 13.47 -6.87 9.67
N MET A 35 12.35 -6.19 9.85
CA MET A 35 11.14 -6.43 9.06
C MET A 35 11.26 -5.88 7.64
N PHE A 36 11.78 -4.66 7.47
CA PHE A 36 11.99 -4.07 6.15
C PHE A 36 13.14 -4.77 5.38
N SER A 37 14.18 -5.26 6.05
CA SER A 37 15.23 -6.02 5.40
C SER A 37 14.72 -7.38 4.89
N ARG A 38 13.92 -8.10 5.68
CA ARG A 38 13.29 -9.36 5.26
C ARG A 38 12.27 -9.16 4.12
N LEU A 39 11.49 -8.09 4.18
CA LEU A 39 10.55 -7.75 3.10
C LEU A 39 11.32 -7.45 1.80
N ARG A 40 12.37 -6.63 1.89
CA ARG A 40 13.24 -6.31 0.75
C ARG A 40 13.97 -7.54 0.22
N GLU A 41 14.41 -8.44 1.08
CA GLU A 41 15.08 -9.68 0.71
C GLU A 41 14.13 -10.66 0.03
N ASN A 42 12.90 -10.82 0.53
CA ASN A 42 11.87 -11.67 -0.08
C ASN A 42 11.38 -11.10 -1.43
N LEU A 43 11.12 -9.79 -1.51
CA LEU A 43 10.80 -9.12 -2.76
C LEU A 43 11.99 -9.12 -3.73
N GLY A 44 13.22 -9.10 -3.21
CA GLY A 44 14.45 -9.17 -3.99
C GLY A 44 14.59 -10.46 -4.79
N LYS A 45 14.19 -11.61 -4.21
CA LYS A 45 14.22 -12.91 -4.89
C LYS A 45 13.21 -12.97 -6.05
N THR A 46 11.97 -12.57 -5.80
CA THR A 46 10.92 -12.53 -6.83
C THR A 46 11.28 -11.54 -7.94
N ARG A 47 11.78 -10.36 -7.57
CA ARG A 47 12.25 -9.36 -8.53
C ARG A 47 13.44 -9.86 -9.35
N ALA A 48 14.40 -10.54 -8.72
CA ALA A 48 15.56 -11.07 -9.42
C ALA A 48 15.18 -12.20 -10.39
N ALA A 49 14.25 -13.09 -10.00
CA ALA A 49 13.74 -14.14 -10.86
C ALA A 49 13.02 -13.58 -12.09
N LEU A 50 12.09 -12.63 -11.88
CA LEU A 50 11.39 -11.95 -12.98
C LEU A 50 12.36 -11.16 -13.88
N ALA A 51 13.30 -10.42 -13.28
CA ALA A 51 14.28 -9.66 -14.04
C ALA A 51 15.20 -10.58 -14.88
N ALA A 52 15.58 -11.73 -14.34
CA ALA A 52 16.41 -12.72 -15.08
C ALA A 52 15.62 -13.34 -16.23
N GLU A 53 14.34 -13.66 -16.04
CA GLU A 53 13.47 -14.20 -17.08
C GLU A 53 13.24 -13.18 -18.19
N VAL A 54 12.87 -11.95 -17.84
CA VAL A 54 12.71 -10.84 -18.80
C VAL A 54 14.01 -10.54 -19.53
N GLN A 55 15.15 -10.54 -18.82
CA GLN A 55 16.45 -10.33 -19.42
C GLN A 55 16.80 -11.44 -20.42
N ALA A 56 16.61 -12.71 -20.05
CA ALA A 56 16.86 -13.83 -20.94
C ALA A 56 15.98 -13.77 -22.21
N THR A 57 14.74 -13.30 -22.07
CA THR A 57 13.78 -13.20 -23.18
C THR A 57 14.14 -12.06 -24.14
N LEU A 58 14.48 -10.88 -23.66
CA LEU A 58 14.69 -9.67 -24.50
C LEU A 58 16.09 -9.55 -25.11
N PHE A 59 17.04 -10.42 -24.77
CA PHE A 59 18.40 -10.39 -25.35
C PHE A 59 18.57 -11.33 -26.55
N ASP A 60 17.58 -12.21 -26.82
CA ASP A 60 17.55 -13.05 -28.01
C ASP A 60 16.90 -12.33 -29.22
N THR A 61 16.65 -13.03 -30.29
CA THR A 61 15.94 -12.49 -31.45
C THR A 61 14.53 -12.07 -31.08
N LEU A 62 14.15 -10.84 -31.43
CA LEU A 62 12.79 -10.32 -31.21
C LEU A 62 11.86 -10.93 -32.29
N ASP A 63 11.29 -12.08 -31.98
CA ASP A 63 10.30 -12.78 -32.77
C ASP A 63 8.99 -12.98 -31.97
N ASP A 64 7.97 -13.51 -32.62
CA ASP A 64 6.66 -13.72 -32.03
C ASP A 64 6.76 -14.59 -30.76
N GLU A 65 7.66 -15.59 -30.72
CA GLU A 65 7.89 -16.45 -29.57
C GLU A 65 8.47 -15.66 -28.38
N THR A 66 9.30 -14.66 -28.64
CA THR A 66 9.86 -13.78 -27.62
C THR A 66 8.76 -12.95 -26.94
N TRP A 67 7.81 -12.42 -27.71
CA TRP A 67 6.69 -11.64 -27.17
C TRP A 67 5.72 -12.50 -26.38
N GLU A 68 5.38 -13.71 -26.87
CA GLU A 68 4.55 -14.67 -26.14
C GLU A 68 5.17 -15.06 -24.79
N ARG A 69 6.48 -15.31 -24.74
CA ARG A 69 7.20 -15.63 -23.50
C ARG A 69 7.22 -14.46 -22.52
N LEU A 70 7.33 -13.23 -23.01
CA LEU A 70 7.25 -12.04 -22.17
C LEU A 70 5.84 -11.88 -21.57
N GLU A 71 4.78 -12.10 -22.37
CA GLU A 71 3.41 -12.10 -21.87
C GLU A 71 3.20 -13.15 -20.78
N GLU A 72 3.65 -14.37 -21.00
CA GLU A 72 3.56 -15.46 -20.04
C GLU A 72 4.26 -15.09 -18.72
N ALA A 73 5.48 -14.55 -18.81
CA ALA A 73 6.25 -14.13 -17.63
C ALA A 73 5.54 -13.05 -16.82
N LEU A 74 4.92 -12.06 -17.47
CA LEU A 74 4.17 -10.99 -16.83
C LEU A 74 2.86 -11.49 -16.19
N ILE A 75 2.15 -12.41 -16.86
CA ILE A 75 0.94 -13.05 -16.31
C ILE A 75 1.30 -13.90 -15.09
N MET A 76 2.38 -14.67 -15.15
CA MET A 76 2.86 -15.46 -14.01
C MET A 76 3.33 -14.58 -12.83
N ALA A 77 3.70 -13.34 -13.11
CA ALA A 77 4.03 -12.33 -12.10
C ALA A 77 2.81 -11.55 -11.57
N ASP A 78 1.58 -12.00 -11.85
CA ASP A 78 0.31 -11.37 -11.41
C ASP A 78 0.09 -9.94 -11.96
N VAL A 79 0.68 -9.58 -13.10
CA VAL A 79 0.46 -8.27 -13.74
C VAL A 79 -0.98 -8.14 -14.27
N GLY A 80 -1.63 -9.26 -14.56
CA GLY A 80 -2.98 -9.31 -15.11
C GLY A 80 -3.02 -9.21 -16.63
N ALA A 81 -3.83 -10.06 -17.28
CA ALA A 81 -3.82 -10.28 -18.72
C ALA A 81 -4.03 -9.01 -19.55
N ARG A 82 -4.94 -8.12 -19.15
CA ARG A 82 -5.21 -6.87 -19.88
C ARG A 82 -4.00 -5.92 -19.86
N THR A 83 -3.41 -5.71 -18.67
CA THR A 83 -2.23 -4.86 -18.54
C THR A 83 -1.04 -5.44 -19.27
N THR A 84 -0.86 -6.75 -19.21
CA THR A 84 0.19 -7.48 -19.94
C THR A 84 0.06 -7.24 -21.46
N ALA A 85 -1.12 -7.50 -22.03
CA ALA A 85 -1.35 -7.28 -23.46
C ALA A 85 -1.07 -5.83 -23.88
N ASP A 86 -1.61 -4.85 -23.14
CA ASP A 86 -1.41 -3.42 -23.43
C ASP A 86 0.09 -3.02 -23.37
N VAL A 87 0.85 -3.59 -22.42
CA VAL A 87 2.28 -3.25 -22.24
C VAL A 87 3.15 -3.91 -23.29
N VAL A 88 2.91 -5.20 -23.59
CA VAL A 88 3.70 -5.96 -24.58
C VAL A 88 3.44 -5.44 -25.97
N GLU A 89 2.18 -5.22 -26.37
CA GLU A 89 1.82 -4.63 -27.67
C GLU A 89 2.53 -3.29 -27.89
N ARG A 90 2.56 -2.43 -26.88
CA ARG A 90 3.24 -1.14 -26.98
C ARG A 90 4.76 -1.28 -27.08
N LEU A 91 5.37 -2.17 -26.28
CA LEU A 91 6.81 -2.43 -26.34
C LEU A 91 7.22 -3.00 -27.71
N GLU A 92 6.44 -3.91 -28.28
CA GLU A 92 6.64 -4.50 -29.60
C GLU A 92 6.56 -3.43 -30.71
N GLN A 93 5.56 -2.54 -30.64
CA GLN A 93 5.42 -1.43 -31.59
C GLN A 93 6.64 -0.49 -31.56
N GLU A 94 7.10 -0.10 -30.35
CA GLU A 94 8.27 0.77 -30.16
C GLU A 94 9.57 0.08 -30.62
N ALA A 95 9.70 -1.24 -30.42
CA ALA A 95 10.82 -2.02 -30.93
C ALA A 95 10.82 -2.12 -32.47
N THR A 96 9.66 -2.40 -33.06
CA THR A 96 9.50 -2.53 -34.50
C THR A 96 9.70 -1.21 -35.25
N SER A 97 9.31 -0.08 -34.65
CA SER A 97 9.55 1.27 -35.17
C SER A 97 10.99 1.74 -35.08
N GLY A 98 11.83 1.04 -34.28
CA GLY A 98 13.22 1.43 -34.01
C GLY A 98 13.34 2.58 -33.00
N GLU A 99 12.27 2.89 -32.25
CA GLU A 99 12.32 3.87 -31.17
C GLU A 99 13.12 3.34 -29.98
N VAL A 100 13.11 2.02 -29.77
CA VAL A 100 13.84 1.34 -28.72
C VAL A 100 14.66 0.20 -29.35
N GLU A 101 15.99 0.33 -29.27
CA GLU A 101 16.89 -0.67 -29.86
C GLU A 101 17.76 -1.34 -28.78
N GLY A 102 17.81 -2.66 -28.81
CA GLY A 102 18.65 -3.49 -27.91
C GLY A 102 17.96 -3.90 -26.62
N GLY A 103 18.34 -5.07 -26.11
CA GLY A 103 17.68 -5.71 -24.97
C GLY A 103 17.69 -4.89 -23.68
N GLU A 104 18.76 -4.13 -23.41
CA GLU A 104 18.84 -3.28 -22.21
C GLU A 104 17.86 -2.10 -22.29
N ALA A 105 17.73 -1.47 -23.47
CA ALA A 105 16.79 -0.38 -23.70
C ALA A 105 15.34 -0.89 -23.61
N LEU A 106 15.05 -2.06 -24.19
CA LEU A 106 13.74 -2.70 -24.08
C LEU A 106 13.38 -3.05 -22.65
N GLN A 107 14.33 -3.53 -21.85
CA GLN A 107 14.10 -3.80 -20.44
C GLN A 107 13.78 -2.52 -19.65
N HIS A 108 14.51 -1.44 -19.88
CA HIS A 108 14.22 -0.15 -19.24
C HIS A 108 12.84 0.37 -19.65
N ARG A 109 12.52 0.27 -20.93
CA ARG A 109 11.22 0.72 -21.44
C ARG A 109 10.05 -0.11 -20.89
N LEU A 110 10.22 -1.42 -20.75
CA LEU A 110 9.25 -2.28 -20.06
C LEU A 110 9.00 -1.83 -18.63
N ILE A 111 10.07 -1.51 -17.89
CA ILE A 111 9.95 -1.00 -16.51
C ILE A 111 9.17 0.31 -16.49
N ASP A 112 9.45 1.22 -17.41
CA ASP A 112 8.76 2.51 -17.50
C ASP A 112 7.27 2.32 -17.83
N LEU A 113 6.92 1.44 -18.78
CA LEU A 113 5.55 1.13 -19.12
C LEU A 113 4.77 0.51 -17.96
N LEU A 114 5.39 -0.39 -17.20
CA LEU A 114 4.79 -0.96 -16.00
C LEU A 114 4.64 0.08 -14.89
N ALA A 115 5.61 0.97 -14.73
CA ALA A 115 5.54 2.07 -13.77
C ALA A 115 4.42 3.06 -14.13
N GLU A 116 4.29 3.44 -15.41
CA GLU A 116 3.18 4.27 -15.91
C GLU A 116 1.81 3.65 -15.57
N ARG A 117 1.68 2.33 -15.69
CA ARG A 117 0.43 1.61 -15.35
C ARG A 117 0.18 1.48 -13.85
N ALA A 118 1.23 1.45 -13.05
CA ALA A 118 1.15 1.42 -11.58
C ALA A 118 0.93 2.80 -10.97
N GLU A 119 1.13 3.87 -11.73
CA GLU A 119 0.94 5.23 -11.25
C GLU A 119 -0.55 5.55 -11.10
N VAL A 120 -1.00 5.73 -9.87
CA VAL A 120 -2.40 5.99 -9.49
C VAL A 120 -2.55 7.49 -9.17
N GLY A 121 -2.28 8.35 -10.13
CA GLY A 121 -2.50 9.80 -10.00
C GLY A 121 -1.91 10.40 -8.71
N ASP A 122 -2.67 11.28 -8.03
CA ASP A 122 -2.29 11.83 -6.74
C ASP A 122 -2.42 10.75 -5.64
N GLY A 123 -1.29 10.22 -5.17
CA GLY A 123 -1.25 9.18 -4.13
C GLY A 123 -1.63 9.65 -2.73
N ARG A 124 -2.10 10.90 -2.57
CA ARG A 124 -2.52 11.45 -1.28
C ARG A 124 -3.91 10.98 -0.90
N ILE A 125 -4.11 10.76 0.39
CA ILE A 125 -5.41 10.39 0.96
C ILE A 125 -6.24 11.66 1.17
N ASP A 126 -7.41 11.72 0.52
CA ASP A 126 -8.31 12.86 0.65
C ASP A 126 -9.14 12.77 1.94
N LEU A 127 -8.85 13.66 2.90
CA LEU A 127 -9.53 13.77 4.19
C LEU A 127 -10.53 14.95 4.24
N ARG A 128 -10.85 15.58 3.11
CA ARG A 128 -11.78 16.72 3.05
C ARG A 128 -13.25 16.30 3.13
N HIS A 129 -13.54 15.01 2.98
CA HIS A 129 -14.89 14.47 3.10
C HIS A 129 -15.27 14.20 4.57
N ALA A 130 -16.51 14.45 4.91
CA ALA A 130 -17.03 14.21 6.27
C ALA A 130 -18.27 13.27 6.22
N PRO A 131 -18.16 12.03 6.68
CA PRO A 131 -16.92 11.39 7.16
C PRO A 131 -16.01 10.88 6.04
N THR A 132 -14.69 10.91 6.24
CA THR A 132 -13.78 10.08 5.46
C THR A 132 -13.67 8.71 6.14
N VAL A 133 -13.91 7.65 5.37
CA VAL A 133 -13.87 6.27 5.86
C VAL A 133 -12.63 5.56 5.34
N ILE A 134 -11.77 5.10 6.26
CA ILE A 134 -10.57 4.32 5.95
C ILE A 134 -10.78 2.90 6.47
N MET A 135 -10.93 1.94 5.55
CA MET A 135 -11.03 0.53 5.89
C MET A 135 -9.66 -0.14 5.83
N VAL A 136 -9.23 -0.75 6.93
CA VAL A 136 -7.96 -1.49 7.01
C VAL A 136 -8.23 -2.98 6.99
N ALA A 137 -7.86 -3.64 5.90
CA ALA A 137 -8.03 -5.07 5.69
C ALA A 137 -6.69 -5.81 5.63
N GLY A 138 -6.71 -7.10 5.90
CA GLY A 138 -5.52 -7.97 5.83
C GLY A 138 -5.67 -9.24 6.67
N VAL A 139 -4.77 -10.21 6.46
CA VAL A 139 -4.75 -11.46 7.24
C VAL A 139 -4.25 -11.23 8.67
N ASN A 140 -4.41 -12.23 9.54
CA ASN A 140 -3.97 -12.13 10.93
C ASN A 140 -2.45 -11.96 11.03
N GLY A 141 -2.00 -11.13 11.98
CA GLY A 141 -0.58 -10.88 12.22
C GLY A 141 0.09 -9.85 11.29
N THR A 142 -0.61 -9.28 10.31
CA THR A 142 -0.04 -8.27 9.39
C THR A 142 0.13 -6.88 9.99
N GLY A 143 -0.27 -6.66 11.23
CA GLY A 143 -0.10 -5.37 11.91
C GLY A 143 -1.26 -4.38 11.72
N LYS A 144 -2.46 -4.81 11.27
CA LYS A 144 -3.64 -3.95 11.07
C LYS A 144 -3.92 -3.07 12.29
N THR A 145 -4.10 -3.67 13.47
CA THR A 145 -4.44 -2.97 14.70
C THR A 145 -3.38 -1.92 15.08
N THR A 146 -2.10 -2.28 14.94
CA THR A 146 -0.99 -1.34 15.19
C THR A 146 -0.99 -0.18 14.19
N THR A 147 -1.25 -0.46 12.90
CA THR A 147 -1.32 0.56 11.86
C THR A 147 -2.49 1.52 12.11
N ILE A 148 -3.68 0.97 12.45
CA ILE A 148 -4.86 1.78 12.81
C ILE A 148 -4.54 2.68 14.00
N GLY A 149 -3.92 2.14 15.05
CA GLY A 149 -3.57 2.91 16.23
C GLY A 149 -2.61 4.07 15.95
N LYS A 150 -1.57 3.81 15.17
CA LYS A 150 -0.61 4.85 14.76
C LYS A 150 -1.24 5.91 13.86
N LEU A 151 -2.09 5.49 12.91
CA LEU A 151 -2.82 6.40 12.03
C LEU A 151 -3.79 7.27 12.82
N ALA A 152 -4.56 6.67 13.75
CA ALA A 152 -5.48 7.39 14.64
C ALA A 152 -4.75 8.43 15.49
N TRP A 153 -3.61 8.05 16.08
CA TRP A 153 -2.80 8.97 16.85
C TRP A 153 -2.31 10.16 16.00
N HIS A 154 -1.78 9.87 14.80
CA HIS A 154 -1.29 10.89 13.89
C HIS A 154 -2.40 11.85 13.45
N LEU A 155 -3.54 11.31 12.98
CA LEU A 155 -4.67 12.11 12.53
C LEU A 155 -5.30 12.93 13.66
N GLY A 156 -5.43 12.34 14.86
CA GLY A 156 -6.00 13.01 16.01
C GLY A 156 -5.07 14.05 16.61
N ARG A 157 -3.83 13.66 16.93
CA ARG A 157 -2.89 14.49 17.70
C ARG A 157 -2.13 15.49 16.84
N GLU A 158 -1.65 15.09 15.68
CA GLU A 158 -0.84 15.98 14.84
C GLU A 158 -1.69 16.81 13.88
N GLN A 159 -2.78 16.22 13.35
CA GLN A 159 -3.65 16.93 12.42
C GLN A 159 -4.89 17.54 13.09
N GLY A 160 -5.14 17.24 14.35
CA GLY A 160 -6.28 17.78 15.10
C GLY A 160 -7.65 17.32 14.59
N LEU A 161 -7.72 16.18 13.93
CA LEU A 161 -8.96 15.64 13.37
C LEU A 161 -9.72 14.82 14.41
N LYS A 162 -11.06 14.86 14.35
CA LYS A 162 -11.89 13.91 15.11
C LYS A 162 -11.76 12.53 14.50
N VAL A 163 -11.29 11.55 15.27
CA VAL A 163 -11.10 10.17 14.84
C VAL A 163 -12.04 9.25 15.60
N VAL A 164 -12.75 8.39 14.85
CA VAL A 164 -13.58 7.32 15.41
C VAL A 164 -13.05 5.98 14.90
N LEU A 165 -12.81 5.04 15.81
CA LEU A 165 -12.36 3.69 15.48
C LEU A 165 -13.52 2.71 15.56
N GLY A 166 -13.78 1.95 14.50
CA GLY A 166 -14.74 0.84 14.49
C GLY A 166 -14.03 -0.50 14.72
N ALA A 167 -14.29 -1.16 15.85
CA ALA A 167 -13.71 -2.46 16.19
C ALA A 167 -14.50 -3.61 15.55
N ALA A 168 -14.42 -3.74 14.22
CA ALA A 168 -15.20 -4.71 13.45
C ALA A 168 -14.61 -6.14 13.46
N ASP A 169 -13.53 -6.42 14.19
CA ASP A 169 -13.02 -7.80 14.44
C ASP A 169 -13.76 -8.41 15.64
N THR A 170 -15.07 -8.57 15.51
CA THR A 170 -16.00 -8.95 16.60
C THR A 170 -15.85 -10.39 17.06
N PHE A 171 -15.15 -11.24 16.30
CA PHE A 171 -14.87 -12.64 16.64
C PHE A 171 -13.59 -12.82 17.48
N ARG A 172 -12.85 -11.74 17.74
CA ARG A 172 -11.59 -11.78 18.46
C ARG A 172 -11.54 -10.72 19.57
N ALA A 173 -12.02 -11.07 20.76
CA ALA A 173 -12.07 -10.19 21.91
C ALA A 173 -10.72 -9.48 22.17
N ALA A 174 -9.60 -10.21 22.11
CA ALA A 174 -8.26 -9.64 22.30
C ALA A 174 -7.90 -8.57 21.23
N ALA A 175 -8.44 -8.66 20.01
CA ALA A 175 -8.21 -7.64 18.99
C ALA A 175 -8.99 -6.35 19.29
N VAL A 176 -10.21 -6.49 19.79
CA VAL A 176 -11.04 -5.36 20.25
C VAL A 176 -10.38 -4.66 21.42
N GLU A 177 -9.91 -5.41 22.44
CA GLU A 177 -9.20 -4.88 23.58
C GLU A 177 -7.92 -4.14 23.17
N GLN A 178 -7.12 -4.72 22.29
CA GLN A 178 -5.91 -4.09 21.77
C GLN A 178 -6.22 -2.78 21.03
N LEU A 179 -7.30 -2.75 20.24
CA LEU A 179 -7.71 -1.53 19.54
C LEU A 179 -8.21 -0.46 20.53
N ALA A 180 -8.89 -0.86 21.62
CA ALA A 180 -9.34 0.04 22.68
C ALA A 180 -8.15 0.72 23.40
N GLU A 181 -7.06 0.00 23.63
CA GLU A 181 -5.84 0.59 24.19
C GLU A 181 -5.20 1.61 23.22
N TRP A 182 -5.24 1.35 21.92
CA TRP A 182 -4.80 2.33 20.93
C TRP A 182 -5.71 3.55 20.86
N ALA A 183 -7.03 3.37 20.93
CA ALA A 183 -8.00 4.46 20.98
C ALA A 183 -7.72 5.41 22.15
N LYS A 184 -7.47 4.85 23.33
CA LYS A 184 -7.08 5.60 24.52
C LYS A 184 -5.83 6.45 24.31
N ARG A 185 -4.77 5.85 23.74
CA ARG A 185 -3.49 6.55 23.45
C ARG A 185 -3.65 7.66 22.43
N ALA A 186 -4.49 7.42 21.42
CA ALA A 186 -4.79 8.38 20.35
C ALA A 186 -5.84 9.43 20.77
N GLU A 187 -6.46 9.31 21.94
CA GLU A 187 -7.62 10.09 22.36
C GLU A 187 -8.77 10.03 21.32
N ALA A 188 -8.90 8.89 20.65
CA ALA A 188 -9.93 8.62 19.66
C ALA A 188 -11.15 7.97 20.30
N GLU A 189 -12.33 8.25 19.74
CA GLU A 189 -13.55 7.53 20.08
C GLU A 189 -13.48 6.10 19.52
N ILE A 190 -14.01 5.12 20.25
CA ILE A 190 -14.09 3.74 19.75
C ILE A 190 -15.53 3.23 19.81
N VAL A 191 -15.95 2.58 18.73
CA VAL A 191 -17.22 1.86 18.64
C VAL A 191 -16.92 0.36 18.65
N THR A 192 -17.53 -0.34 19.60
CA THR A 192 -17.43 -1.80 19.75
C THR A 192 -18.83 -2.42 19.69
N GLY A 193 -18.91 -3.69 19.31
CA GLY A 193 -20.13 -4.48 19.41
C GLY A 193 -19.96 -5.61 20.44
N PRO A 194 -21.04 -6.30 20.82
CA PRO A 194 -20.97 -7.56 21.58
C PRO A 194 -20.10 -8.59 20.86
N ASP A 195 -19.51 -9.52 21.63
CA ASP A 195 -18.72 -10.62 21.06
C ASP A 195 -19.55 -11.42 20.04
N GLY A 196 -18.97 -11.61 18.85
CA GLY A 196 -19.63 -12.33 17.74
C GLY A 196 -20.75 -11.54 17.06
N SER A 197 -20.93 -10.27 17.36
CA SER A 197 -21.89 -9.41 16.62
C SER A 197 -21.48 -9.23 15.16
N ASP A 198 -22.45 -8.82 14.33
CA ASP A 198 -22.16 -8.53 12.91
C ASP A 198 -21.15 -7.39 12.76
N PRO A 199 -19.99 -7.64 12.11
CA PRO A 199 -18.99 -6.61 11.86
C PRO A 199 -19.52 -5.38 11.11
N GLY A 200 -20.50 -5.61 10.20
CA GLY A 200 -21.14 -4.55 9.43
C GLY A 200 -21.92 -3.59 10.32
N SER A 201 -22.56 -4.09 11.38
CA SER A 201 -23.29 -3.23 12.33
C SER A 201 -22.36 -2.32 13.11
N VAL A 202 -21.17 -2.81 13.50
CA VAL A 202 -20.13 -2.01 14.18
C VAL A 202 -19.57 -0.94 13.25
N ALA A 203 -19.26 -1.32 12.00
CA ALA A 203 -18.79 -0.38 11.00
C ALA A 203 -19.82 0.72 10.70
N PHE A 204 -21.08 0.34 10.52
CA PHE A 204 -22.18 1.29 10.29
C PHE A 204 -22.33 2.28 11.44
N GLU A 205 -22.32 1.80 12.68
CA GLU A 205 -22.42 2.67 13.85
C GLU A 205 -21.20 3.60 13.97
N ALA A 206 -19.99 3.12 13.64
CA ALA A 206 -18.80 3.96 13.63
C ALA A 206 -18.86 5.10 12.61
N ILE A 207 -19.45 4.86 11.43
CA ILE A 207 -19.62 5.89 10.39
C ILE A 207 -20.64 6.95 10.79
N ARG A 208 -21.61 6.61 11.63
CA ARG A 208 -22.65 7.54 12.10
C ARG A 208 -22.22 8.47 13.22
N ARG A 209 -21.07 8.22 13.86
CA ARG A 209 -20.51 9.04 14.94
C ARG A 209 -19.76 10.25 14.42
#